data_efd237d13b0ae53ea478969e54c4917f
#
_entry.id   efd237d13b0ae53ea478969e54c4917f
#
_cell.length_a   1.000
_cell.length_b   1.000
_cell.length_c   1.000
_cell.angle_alpha   90.00
_cell.angle_beta   90.00
_cell.angle_gamma   90.00
#
_symmetry.space_group_name_H-M   'P 1'
#
loop_
_entity.id
_entity.type
_entity.pdbx_description
1 polymer ?
#
loop_
_entity_poly.entity_id
_entity_poly.type
_entity_poly.pdbx_seq_one_letter_code
_entity_poly.pdbx_strand_id
1 'polypeptide(L)'
;YGRCVFYCDNDVVDSQSVNMLFENGVTANLKMTAFDKYSGRYIHFFGTYGEIILNEHEGTITLRPFAKDDVIYKISDLTTDLMGHGGGDTRMVDYFYDMIINNKELKETSLSGSIQSHEMAFAAEKSRLENGKLIEFDK
;
A
#
# COMPACT_ATOMS: atom_id res chain seq x y z
N TYR A 1 19.83 16.45 -5.80
CA TYR A 1 19.76 16.40 -7.27
C TYR A 1 21.11 16.84 -7.87
N GLY A 2 22.12 16.06 -7.93
CA GLY A 2 23.42 16.44 -8.53
C GLY A 2 24.24 15.22 -8.90
N ARG A 3 23.84 14.05 -8.41
CA ARG A 3 24.46 12.78 -8.77
C ARG A 3 23.54 11.95 -9.65
N CYS A 4 24.11 11.27 -10.63
CA CYS A 4 23.37 10.28 -11.39
C CYS A 4 22.94 9.14 -10.47
N VAL A 5 21.67 8.79 -10.48
CA VAL A 5 21.09 7.74 -9.63
C VAL A 5 21.76 6.38 -9.84
N PHE A 6 22.27 6.09 -11.04
CA PHE A 6 22.96 4.84 -11.35
C PHE A 6 24.43 4.82 -10.91
N TYR A 7 24.99 5.95 -10.46
CA TYR A 7 26.38 6.10 -10.02
C TYR A 7 26.47 6.71 -8.62
N CYS A 8 25.41 6.63 -7.84
CA CYS A 8 25.44 7.02 -6.43
C CYS A 8 25.74 5.78 -5.55
N ASP A 9 26.18 6.07 -4.35
CA ASP A 9 26.49 5.12 -3.28
C ASP A 9 25.25 4.74 -2.44
N ASN A 10 24.08 4.71 -3.08
CA ASN A 10 22.82 4.34 -2.46
C ASN A 10 22.75 2.82 -2.26
N ASP A 11 22.41 2.38 -1.06
CA ASP A 11 22.30 0.97 -0.67
C ASP A 11 20.86 0.50 -0.41
N VAL A 12 19.88 1.42 -0.54
CA VAL A 12 18.46 1.08 -0.42
C VAL A 12 17.93 0.45 -1.71
N VAL A 13 16.86 -0.33 -1.59
CA VAL A 13 16.25 -0.99 -2.73
C VAL A 13 15.57 0.02 -3.67
N ASP A 14 15.80 -0.14 -4.95
CA ASP A 14 15.16 0.57 -6.05
C ASP A 14 14.21 -0.33 -6.86
N SER A 15 14.34 -1.64 -6.69
CA SER A 15 13.45 -2.66 -7.22
C SER A 15 13.35 -3.81 -6.22
N GLN A 16 12.12 -4.18 -5.84
CA GLN A 16 11.88 -5.17 -4.81
C GLN A 16 10.64 -6.00 -5.15
N SER A 17 10.69 -7.29 -4.81
CA SER A 17 9.53 -8.18 -4.79
C SER A 17 9.51 -8.92 -3.44
N VAL A 18 8.40 -8.82 -2.72
CA VAL A 18 8.21 -9.43 -1.42
C VAL A 18 6.98 -10.33 -1.47
N ASN A 19 7.14 -11.60 -1.11
CA ASN A 19 6.03 -12.51 -0.89
C ASN A 19 5.75 -12.59 0.60
N MET A 20 4.48 -12.52 0.97
CA MET A 20 4.02 -12.52 2.34
C MET A 20 2.96 -13.61 2.53
N LEU A 21 3.03 -14.32 3.65
CA LEU A 21 2.01 -15.24 4.10
C LEU A 21 1.52 -14.76 5.46
N PHE A 22 0.23 -14.48 5.58
CA PHE A 22 -0.40 -14.07 6.82
C PHE A 22 -0.89 -15.27 7.62
N GLU A 23 -1.03 -15.11 8.92
CA GLU A 23 -1.45 -16.17 9.85
C GLU A 23 -2.81 -16.81 9.47
N ASN A 24 -3.72 -16.01 8.90
CA ASN A 24 -5.01 -16.48 8.41
C ASN A 24 -4.96 -17.22 7.06
N GLY A 25 -3.76 -17.46 6.50
CA GLY A 25 -3.56 -18.14 5.24
C GLY A 25 -3.66 -17.24 3.99
N VAL A 26 -3.94 -15.95 4.16
CA VAL A 26 -3.91 -14.99 3.04
C VAL A 26 -2.48 -14.80 2.56
N THR A 27 -2.29 -14.78 1.25
CA THR A 27 -1.00 -14.46 0.63
C THR A 27 -1.04 -13.10 -0.03
N ALA A 28 0.07 -12.37 0.01
CA ALA A 28 0.23 -11.14 -0.74
C ALA A 28 1.59 -11.07 -1.43
N ASN A 29 1.65 -10.37 -2.54
CA ASN A 29 2.89 -10.02 -3.23
C ASN A 29 2.96 -8.49 -3.36
N LEU A 30 4.04 -7.92 -2.88
CA LEU A 30 4.40 -6.53 -3.12
C LEU A 30 5.51 -6.47 -4.15
N LYS A 31 5.30 -5.76 -5.25
CA LYS A 31 6.34 -5.39 -6.18
C LYS A 31 6.50 -3.88 -6.20
N MET A 32 7.71 -3.41 -6.03
CA MET A 32 8.08 -2.00 -6.09
C MET A 32 9.17 -1.80 -7.14
N THR A 33 9.10 -0.71 -7.87
CA THR A 33 10.19 -0.21 -8.71
C THR A 33 10.25 1.32 -8.57
N ALA A 34 11.45 1.85 -8.47
CA ALA A 34 11.69 3.30 -8.42
C ALA A 34 11.81 3.93 -9.82
N PHE A 35 11.95 3.11 -10.86
CA PHE A 35 12.18 3.53 -12.24
C PHE A 35 10.98 3.18 -13.11
N ASP A 36 9.92 3.98 -12.99
CA ASP A 36 8.72 3.81 -13.79
C ASP A 36 8.35 5.12 -14.49
N LYS A 37 7.74 5.00 -15.66
CA LYS A 37 7.23 6.16 -16.42
C LYS A 37 6.00 6.75 -15.72
N TYR A 38 5.18 5.91 -15.13
CA TYR A 38 3.92 6.28 -14.49
C TYR A 38 3.97 5.90 -13.03
N SER A 39 4.18 6.90 -12.19
CA SER A 39 4.12 6.73 -10.74
C SER A 39 2.70 6.44 -10.30
N GLY A 40 2.53 5.51 -9.35
CA GLY A 40 1.24 5.17 -8.79
C GLY A 40 1.19 3.74 -8.27
N ARG A 41 0.04 3.38 -7.72
CA ARG A 41 -0.21 2.05 -7.17
C ARG A 41 -1.18 1.29 -8.06
N TYR A 42 -0.87 0.02 -8.27
CA TYR A 42 -1.79 -0.95 -8.84
C TYR A 42 -2.01 -2.03 -7.79
N ILE A 43 -3.26 -2.18 -7.33
CA ILE A 43 -3.60 -3.16 -6.28
C ILE A 43 -4.68 -4.07 -6.80
N HIS A 44 -4.49 -5.38 -6.66
CA HIS A 44 -5.44 -6.40 -7.08
C HIS A 44 -5.76 -7.32 -5.89
N PHE A 45 -7.02 -7.32 -5.48
CA PHE A 45 -7.53 -8.23 -4.47
C PHE A 45 -8.32 -9.36 -5.13
N PHE A 46 -7.98 -10.58 -4.78
CA PHE A 46 -8.69 -11.79 -5.17
C PHE A 46 -9.54 -12.28 -3.99
N GLY A 47 -10.84 -12.14 -4.08
CA GLY A 47 -11.79 -12.52 -3.04
C GLY A 47 -12.64 -13.73 -3.43
N THR A 48 -13.40 -14.26 -2.49
CA THR A 48 -14.27 -15.42 -2.69
C THR A 48 -15.51 -15.12 -3.55
N TYR A 49 -15.90 -13.85 -3.68
CA TYR A 49 -17.06 -13.42 -4.45
C TYR A 49 -16.72 -12.60 -5.69
N GLY A 50 -15.45 -12.38 -5.95
CA GLY A 50 -14.97 -11.54 -7.06
C GLY A 50 -13.65 -10.91 -6.79
N GLU A 51 -13.29 -9.94 -7.62
CA GLU A 51 -12.01 -9.24 -7.58
C GLU A 51 -12.23 -7.74 -7.42
N ILE A 52 -11.25 -7.06 -6.83
CA ILE A 52 -11.19 -5.59 -6.79
C ILE A 52 -9.84 -5.16 -7.33
N ILE A 53 -9.86 -4.28 -8.32
CA ILE A 53 -8.65 -3.72 -8.94
C ILE A 53 -8.65 -2.22 -8.72
N LEU A 54 -7.61 -1.71 -8.08
CA LEU A 54 -7.32 -0.27 -8.02
C LEU A 54 -6.19 0.03 -8.98
N ASN A 55 -6.41 0.97 -9.90
CA ASN A 55 -5.41 1.53 -10.78
C ASN A 55 -5.32 3.05 -10.53
N GLU A 56 -4.33 3.45 -9.75
CA GLU A 56 -4.16 4.85 -9.36
C GLU A 56 -3.82 5.74 -10.56
N HIS A 57 -3.05 5.21 -11.52
CA HIS A 57 -2.68 5.96 -12.72
C HIS A 57 -3.90 6.27 -13.61
N GLU A 58 -4.80 5.31 -13.77
CA GLU A 58 -6.05 5.50 -14.52
C GLU A 58 -7.14 6.17 -13.68
N GLY A 59 -6.92 6.32 -12.39
CA GLY A 59 -7.91 6.88 -11.47
C GLY A 59 -9.17 6.05 -11.33
N THR A 60 -9.05 4.71 -11.36
CA THR A 60 -10.19 3.79 -11.37
C THR A 60 -10.12 2.74 -10.27
N ILE A 61 -11.31 2.35 -9.79
CA ILE A 61 -11.53 1.14 -8.99
C ILE A 61 -12.52 0.28 -9.76
N THR A 62 -12.10 -0.92 -10.13
CA THR A 62 -12.95 -1.90 -10.82
C THR A 62 -13.36 -3.01 -9.87
N LEU A 63 -14.66 -3.19 -9.68
CA LEU A 63 -15.23 -4.31 -8.98
C LEU A 63 -15.69 -5.35 -10.00
N ARG A 64 -15.21 -6.58 -9.89
CA ARG A 64 -15.51 -7.73 -10.75
C ARG A 64 -16.16 -8.85 -9.96
N PRO A 65 -17.47 -8.78 -9.69
CA PRO A 65 -18.17 -9.84 -8.99
C PRO A 65 -18.28 -11.08 -9.89
N PHE A 66 -18.10 -12.28 -9.34
CA PHE A 66 -18.35 -13.50 -10.12
C PHE A 66 -19.82 -13.56 -10.56
N ALA A 67 -20.04 -13.97 -11.81
CA ALA A 67 -21.36 -14.08 -12.44
C ALA A 67 -22.20 -12.80 -12.52
N LYS A 68 -21.57 -11.62 -12.49
CA LYS A 68 -22.20 -10.32 -12.71
C LYS A 68 -21.30 -9.46 -13.59
N ASP A 69 -21.85 -8.37 -14.10
CA ASP A 69 -21.09 -7.39 -14.88
C ASP A 69 -20.10 -6.62 -14.00
N ASP A 70 -18.99 -6.19 -14.60
CA ASP A 70 -18.00 -5.35 -13.98
C ASP A 70 -18.60 -3.96 -13.66
N VAL A 71 -18.23 -3.41 -12.52
CA VAL A 71 -18.58 -2.04 -12.11
C VAL A 71 -17.30 -1.22 -11.98
N ILE A 72 -17.23 -0.11 -12.71
CA ILE A 72 -16.07 0.78 -12.69
C ILE A 72 -16.43 2.09 -11.99
N TYR A 73 -15.68 2.41 -10.95
CA TYR A 73 -15.76 3.68 -10.23
C TYR A 73 -14.56 4.55 -10.64
N LYS A 74 -14.81 5.82 -10.94
CA LYS A 74 -13.74 6.81 -11.08
C LYS A 74 -13.42 7.38 -9.70
N ILE A 75 -12.14 7.47 -9.35
CA ILE A 75 -11.71 8.02 -8.07
C ILE A 75 -12.13 9.48 -7.95
N SER A 76 -12.13 10.24 -9.05
CA SER A 76 -12.63 11.62 -9.11
C SER A 76 -14.09 11.78 -8.68
N ASP A 77 -14.90 10.75 -8.84
CA ASP A 77 -16.32 10.79 -8.47
C ASP A 77 -16.53 10.48 -6.96
N LEU A 78 -15.50 9.88 -6.33
CA LEU A 78 -15.51 9.49 -4.92
C LEU A 78 -14.94 10.56 -4.00
N THR A 79 -14.14 11.48 -4.53
CA THR A 79 -13.52 12.57 -3.76
C THR A 79 -13.24 13.76 -4.64
N THR A 80 -13.48 14.95 -4.10
CA THR A 80 -13.14 16.22 -4.75
C THR A 80 -11.78 16.76 -4.33
N ASP A 81 -11.24 16.30 -3.22
CA ASP A 81 -9.91 16.66 -2.72
C ASP A 81 -8.89 15.60 -3.12
N LEU A 82 -8.10 15.93 -4.15
CA LEU A 82 -6.98 15.13 -4.65
C LEU A 82 -5.62 15.77 -4.36
N MET A 83 -5.61 16.88 -3.61
CA MET A 83 -4.37 17.55 -3.19
C MET A 83 -3.68 16.71 -2.11
N GLY A 84 -2.37 16.84 -1.98
CA GLY A 84 -1.57 16.13 -0.98
C GLY A 84 -1.87 14.64 -0.90
N HIS A 85 -1.05 13.80 -1.56
CA HIS A 85 -1.23 12.34 -1.58
C HIS A 85 -2.66 11.85 -1.88
N GLY A 86 -3.32 12.50 -2.88
CA GLY A 86 -4.70 12.18 -3.27
C GLY A 86 -5.76 12.51 -2.20
N GLY A 87 -5.54 13.59 -1.45
CA GLY A 87 -6.42 14.04 -0.36
C GLY A 87 -6.15 13.32 0.97
N GLY A 88 -5.14 12.47 1.03
CA GLY A 88 -4.78 11.72 2.25
C GLY A 88 -4.36 12.63 3.39
N ASP A 89 -3.56 13.66 3.10
CA ASP A 89 -3.04 14.58 4.11
C ASP A 89 -4.19 15.36 4.79
N THR A 90 -5.11 15.91 4.02
CA THR A 90 -6.27 16.64 4.56
C THR A 90 -7.14 15.72 5.41
N ARG A 91 -7.45 14.51 4.91
CA ARG A 91 -8.28 13.54 5.66
C ARG A 91 -7.63 13.05 6.93
N MET A 92 -6.30 12.90 6.94
CA MET A 92 -5.57 12.53 8.15
C MET A 92 -5.72 13.60 9.22
N VAL A 93 -5.61 14.89 8.85
CA VAL A 93 -5.80 16.01 9.77
C VAL A 93 -7.25 16.08 10.27
N ASP A 94 -8.23 15.99 9.37
CA ASP A 94 -9.65 16.01 9.73
C ASP A 94 -10.00 14.84 10.66
N TYR A 95 -9.49 13.65 10.37
CA TYR A 95 -9.69 12.47 11.21
C TYR A 95 -9.08 12.64 12.60
N PHE A 96 -7.89 13.22 12.69
CA PHE A 96 -7.25 13.52 13.97
C PHE A 96 -8.06 14.52 14.80
N TYR A 97 -8.56 15.59 14.18
CA TYR A 97 -9.44 16.56 14.87
C TYR A 97 -10.75 15.92 15.32
N ASP A 98 -11.40 15.13 14.45
CA ASP A 98 -12.65 14.44 14.80
C ASP A 98 -12.45 13.47 15.97
N MET A 99 -11.32 12.78 16.01
CA MET A 99 -10.94 11.91 17.11
C MET A 99 -10.81 12.67 18.44
N ILE A 100 -10.11 13.81 18.45
CA ILE A 100 -9.94 14.62 19.66
C ILE A 100 -11.28 15.21 20.13
N ILE A 101 -12.04 15.84 19.22
CA ILE A 101 -13.28 16.53 19.55
C ILE A 101 -14.36 15.54 20.03
N ASN A 102 -14.44 14.38 19.40
CA ASN A 102 -15.48 13.39 19.67
C ASN A 102 -15.01 12.23 20.55
N ASN A 103 -13.79 12.30 21.09
CA ASN A 103 -13.17 11.26 21.94
C ASN A 103 -13.29 9.85 21.36
N LYS A 104 -13.01 9.74 20.04
CA LYS A 104 -13.04 8.46 19.32
C LYS A 104 -11.71 7.74 19.43
N GLU A 105 -11.74 6.40 19.46
CA GLU A 105 -10.52 5.60 19.37
C GLU A 105 -9.96 5.57 17.95
N LEU A 106 -8.63 5.65 17.83
CA LEU A 106 -7.89 5.42 16.59
C LEU A 106 -7.97 3.93 16.21
N LYS A 107 -8.78 3.59 15.20
CA LYS A 107 -8.87 2.20 14.72
C LYS A 107 -7.98 1.92 13.52
N GLU A 108 -7.89 2.86 12.59
CA GLU A 108 -7.30 2.64 11.25
C GLU A 108 -5.84 3.09 11.16
N THR A 109 -5.43 4.07 11.96
CA THR A 109 -4.05 4.61 12.00
C THR A 109 -3.44 4.51 13.39
N SER A 110 -3.67 3.39 14.07
CA SER A 110 -3.13 3.16 15.41
C SER A 110 -1.61 3.03 15.38
N LEU A 111 -0.96 3.40 16.50
CA LEU A 111 0.48 3.23 16.65
C LEU A 111 0.90 1.76 16.48
N SER A 112 0.11 0.82 17.00
CA SER A 112 0.36 -0.61 16.86
C SER A 112 0.34 -1.07 15.39
N GLY A 113 -0.65 -0.62 14.61
CA GLY A 113 -0.70 -0.92 13.17
C GLY A 113 0.46 -0.29 12.40
N SER A 114 0.89 0.91 12.80
CA SER A 114 2.06 1.55 12.22
C SER A 114 3.35 0.79 12.54
N ILE A 115 3.54 0.35 13.79
CA ILE A 115 4.69 -0.47 14.19
C ILE A 115 4.72 -1.77 13.38
N GLN A 116 3.60 -2.48 13.28
CA GLN A 116 3.52 -3.72 12.52
C GLN A 116 3.90 -3.54 11.05
N SER A 117 3.47 -2.46 10.41
CA SER A 117 3.85 -2.17 9.02
C SER A 117 5.34 -1.89 8.86
N HIS A 118 5.99 -1.24 9.84
CA HIS A 118 7.43 -1.05 9.84
C HIS A 118 8.21 -2.35 10.07
N GLU A 119 7.73 -3.20 10.97
CA GLU A 119 8.31 -4.54 11.20
C GLU A 119 8.29 -5.38 9.92
N MET A 120 7.18 -5.33 9.15
CA MET A 120 7.10 -5.99 7.84
C MET A 120 8.15 -5.45 6.86
N ALA A 121 8.36 -4.13 6.82
CA ALA A 121 9.37 -3.52 5.97
C ALA A 121 10.80 -3.93 6.39
N PHE A 122 11.09 -3.94 7.68
CA PHE A 122 12.39 -4.40 8.20
C PHE A 122 12.63 -5.89 7.95
N ALA A 123 11.59 -6.71 8.06
CA ALA A 123 11.68 -8.14 7.75
C ALA A 123 11.97 -8.37 6.25
N ALA A 124 11.34 -7.60 5.37
CA ALA A 124 11.62 -7.65 3.94
C ALA A 124 13.08 -7.28 3.62
N GLU A 125 13.61 -6.23 4.25
CA GLU A 125 15.01 -5.84 4.09
C GLU A 125 15.97 -6.90 4.66
N LYS A 126 15.67 -7.44 5.82
CA LYS A 126 16.45 -8.56 6.41
C LYS A 126 16.46 -9.78 5.49
N SER A 127 15.30 -10.15 4.94
CA SER A 127 15.20 -11.23 3.95
C SER A 127 16.09 -10.97 2.74
N ARG A 128 16.07 -9.75 2.20
CA ARG A 128 16.92 -9.35 1.07
C ARG A 128 18.39 -9.50 1.38
N LEU A 129 18.85 -9.01 2.52
CA LEU A 129 20.25 -9.09 2.96
C LEU A 129 20.71 -10.53 3.24
N GLU A 130 19.78 -11.43 3.58
CA GLU A 130 20.00 -12.85 3.81
C GLU A 130 19.67 -13.72 2.58
N ASN A 131 19.71 -13.16 1.36
CA ASN A 131 19.50 -13.86 0.08
C ASN A 131 18.09 -14.48 -0.07
N GLY A 132 17.07 -13.79 0.39
CA GLY A 132 15.68 -14.24 0.26
C GLY A 132 15.24 -15.23 1.33
N LYS A 133 15.93 -15.27 2.47
CA LYS A 133 15.57 -16.13 3.59
C LYS A 133 14.17 -15.79 4.12
N LEU A 134 13.41 -16.82 4.47
CA LEU A 134 12.16 -16.65 5.17
C LEU A 134 12.40 -15.99 6.54
N ILE A 135 11.69 -14.90 6.80
CA ILE A 135 11.66 -14.23 8.09
C ILE A 135 10.28 -14.46 8.70
N GLU A 136 10.24 -15.08 9.85
CA GLU A 136 9.02 -15.29 10.63
C GLU A 136 8.92 -14.22 11.71
N PHE A 137 7.70 -13.78 12.00
CA PHE A 137 7.42 -12.89 13.12
C PHE A 137 7.12 -13.75 14.34
N ASP A 138 7.72 -13.40 15.48
CA ASP A 138 7.37 -14.00 16.77
C ASP A 138 5.93 -13.63 17.12
N LYS A 139 5.19 -14.63 17.63
CA LYS A 139 3.78 -14.49 18.02
C LYS A 139 3.61 -13.74 19.34
#